data_9f4ed025b246dcf262ce5733f8a416f6
#
_entry.id   9f4ed025b246dcf262ce5733f8a416f6
#
_cell.length_a   1.000
_cell.length_b   1.000
_cell.length_c   1.000
_cell.angle_alpha   90.00
_cell.angle_beta   90.00
_cell.angle_gamma   90.00
#
_symmetry.space_group_name_H-M   'P 1'
#
loop_
_entity.id
_entity.type
_entity.pdbx_description
1 polymer ?
#
loop_
_entity_poly.entity_id
_entity_poly.type
_entity_poly.pdbx_seq_one_letter_code
_entity_poly.pdbx_strand_id
1 'polypeptide(L)'
;MSSRDSLLLLREEQRRRFETAKKAGTTPEVRKCNACQQPPYSASVCPASGLFHDLDKKRLIGGTVVTSNVISSSQLMAAIDQTRVRWVPSRTQLVKVDAQSINIFQSFVAQMDWKLQRYAVLYGLYDDATHTIEVHAVYEPEQHGSTYAFDPLPDAHMDKVEKIAKALGLRRVGVACTHPMRDPEHILLNYRELLLCTKEQSRYGDECALLTVAPAAMPSTESSGNTSAPGELLTDSAAAVSGATRESTIVVSCQAWQTSPQCVHLYRLGVLQKPPGGEEALQDAEQARQVHCAMPLEVAQTETDPSGHRRFVTKSPSTEIDTRWFTSYIAVQQFVSPIVRGAFMRLSRPGMPPPALQNLRNYMNDPKRKGMSFAERIADFHVLVYLLTQIFTTDDELRALCSVARTKMMTEEAANYQAILLGMMST
;
A
#
# COMPACT_ATOMS: atom_id res chain seq x y z
N MET A 1 -22.54 -16.46 -6.26
CA MET A 1 -22.63 -15.18 -5.52
C MET A 1 -21.66 -15.24 -4.36
N SER A 2 -20.82 -14.23 -4.24
CA SER A 2 -19.86 -14.13 -3.14
C SER A 2 -20.61 -13.96 -1.81
N SER A 3 -20.05 -14.46 -0.71
CA SER A 3 -20.57 -14.25 0.66
C SER A 3 -20.79 -12.76 0.97
N ARG A 4 -20.00 -11.89 0.36
CA ARG A 4 -20.11 -10.42 0.44
C ARG A 4 -21.35 -9.90 -0.27
N ASP A 5 -21.66 -10.45 -1.45
CA ASP A 5 -22.85 -10.01 -2.22
C ASP A 5 -24.12 -10.38 -1.49
N SER A 6 -24.14 -11.55 -0.84
CA SER A 6 -25.27 -11.99 -0.01
C SER A 6 -25.46 -11.10 1.21
N LEU A 7 -24.39 -10.62 1.84
CA LEU A 7 -24.43 -9.69 2.96
C LEU A 7 -24.91 -8.29 2.56
N LEU A 8 -24.45 -7.79 1.42
CA LEU A 8 -24.87 -6.50 0.90
C LEU A 8 -26.36 -6.51 0.55
N LEU A 9 -26.84 -7.58 -0.11
CA LEU A 9 -28.25 -7.76 -0.45
C LEU A 9 -29.15 -7.82 0.80
N LEU A 10 -28.71 -8.54 1.84
CA LEU A 10 -29.44 -8.62 3.11
C LEU A 10 -29.51 -7.26 3.82
N ARG A 11 -28.43 -6.48 3.80
CA ARG A 11 -28.42 -5.11 4.34
C ARG A 11 -29.33 -4.18 3.59
N GLU A 12 -29.33 -4.25 2.26
CA GLU A 12 -30.25 -3.45 1.43
C GLU A 12 -31.71 -3.84 1.70
N GLU A 13 -32.01 -5.12 1.81
CA GLU A 13 -33.37 -5.59 2.09
C GLU A 13 -33.84 -5.13 3.48
N GLN A 14 -33.01 -5.21 4.50
CA GLN A 14 -33.34 -4.71 5.83
C GLN A 14 -33.53 -3.19 5.85
N ARG A 15 -32.66 -2.45 5.16
CA ARG A 15 -32.80 -1.02 5.02
C ARG A 15 -34.11 -0.64 4.34
N ARG A 16 -34.48 -1.33 3.27
CA ARG A 16 -35.77 -1.16 2.59
C ARG A 16 -36.95 -1.45 3.51
N ARG A 17 -36.90 -2.53 4.27
CA ARG A 17 -37.95 -2.88 5.26
C ARG A 17 -38.09 -1.81 6.33
N PHE A 18 -36.97 -1.28 6.83
CA PHE A 18 -36.96 -0.20 7.82
C PHE A 18 -37.55 1.10 7.25
N GLU A 19 -37.14 1.49 6.03
CA GLU A 19 -37.66 2.67 5.35
C GLU A 19 -39.15 2.53 5.04
N THR A 20 -39.62 1.34 4.66
CA THR A 20 -41.01 1.04 4.41
C THR A 20 -41.83 1.13 5.70
N ALA A 21 -41.33 0.56 6.80
CA ALA A 21 -41.99 0.63 8.11
C ALA A 21 -42.04 2.07 8.66
N LYS A 22 -40.99 2.86 8.42
CA LYS A 22 -40.95 4.29 8.77
C LYS A 22 -41.98 5.13 7.96
N LYS A 23 -42.14 4.81 6.68
CA LYS A 23 -43.16 5.44 5.82
C LYS A 23 -44.58 5.05 6.22
N ALA A 24 -44.78 3.86 6.78
CA ALA A 24 -46.08 3.37 7.24
C ALA A 24 -46.44 3.86 8.67
N GLY A 25 -45.59 4.72 9.29
CA GLY A 25 -45.86 5.24 10.64
C GLY A 25 -45.70 4.25 11.77
N THR A 26 -45.27 3.02 11.47
CA THR A 26 -44.90 2.01 12.43
C THR A 26 -43.41 2.07 12.62
N THR A 27 -42.94 2.71 13.68
CA THR A 27 -41.52 2.64 14.08
C THR A 27 -41.27 1.20 14.57
N PRO A 28 -40.53 0.34 13.83
CA PRO A 28 -40.15 -0.94 14.36
C PRO A 28 -39.23 -0.69 15.55
N GLU A 29 -39.48 -1.34 16.67
CA GLU A 29 -38.54 -1.38 17.78
C GLU A 29 -37.21 -1.91 17.23
N VAL A 30 -36.23 -1.04 17.14
CA VAL A 30 -34.89 -1.42 16.71
C VAL A 30 -34.27 -2.24 17.83
N ARG A 31 -34.32 -3.56 17.72
CA ARG A 31 -33.67 -4.45 18.66
C ARG A 31 -32.18 -4.14 18.67
N LYS A 32 -31.70 -3.68 19.81
CA LYS A 32 -30.28 -3.47 20.02
C LYS A 32 -29.59 -4.81 20.24
N CYS A 33 -28.32 -4.90 19.83
CA CYS A 33 -27.50 -6.07 20.12
C CYS A 33 -27.35 -6.25 21.63
N ASN A 34 -27.67 -7.43 22.14
CA ASN A 34 -27.59 -7.71 23.57
C ASN A 34 -26.17 -7.63 24.14
N ALA A 35 -25.16 -7.86 23.29
CA ALA A 35 -23.76 -7.88 23.71
C ALA A 35 -23.09 -6.50 23.67
N CYS A 36 -23.34 -5.68 22.63
CA CYS A 36 -22.70 -4.37 22.50
C CYS A 36 -23.65 -3.18 22.50
N GLN A 37 -24.96 -3.40 22.64
CA GLN A 37 -26.03 -2.39 22.69
C GLN A 37 -26.14 -1.50 21.46
N GLN A 38 -25.46 -1.85 20.37
CA GLN A 38 -25.47 -1.11 19.12
C GLN A 38 -26.66 -1.49 18.22
N PRO A 39 -27.18 -0.56 17.40
CA PRO A 39 -28.22 -0.86 16.41
C PRO A 39 -27.72 -1.92 15.40
N PRO A 40 -28.61 -2.74 14.84
CA PRO A 40 -28.22 -3.87 13.99
C PRO A 40 -27.45 -3.49 12.72
N TYR A 41 -27.55 -2.26 12.25
CA TYR A 41 -26.87 -1.77 11.04
C TYR A 41 -25.58 -0.96 11.32
N SER A 42 -25.20 -0.81 12.58
CA SER A 42 -24.06 0.04 12.96
C SER A 42 -22.70 -0.61 12.69
N ALA A 43 -22.63 -1.94 12.67
CA ALA A 43 -21.41 -2.69 12.33
C ALA A 43 -21.77 -4.01 11.63
N SER A 44 -20.83 -4.51 10.82
CA SER A 44 -21.01 -5.79 10.12
C SER A 44 -21.03 -6.98 11.07
N VAL A 45 -20.20 -6.91 12.11
CA VAL A 45 -19.98 -7.94 13.11
C VAL A 45 -19.96 -7.27 14.47
N CYS A 46 -20.62 -7.90 15.45
CA CYS A 46 -20.56 -7.45 16.83
C CYS A 46 -19.18 -7.72 17.43
N PRO A 47 -18.45 -6.69 17.88
CA PRO A 47 -17.12 -6.89 18.46
C PRO A 47 -17.14 -7.72 19.76
N ALA A 48 -18.27 -7.75 20.47
CA ALA A 48 -18.39 -8.48 21.73
C ALA A 48 -18.79 -9.95 21.57
N SER A 49 -19.56 -10.28 20.51
CA SER A 49 -20.10 -11.64 20.34
C SER A 49 -19.65 -12.34 19.07
N GLY A 50 -19.01 -11.65 18.14
CA GLY A 50 -18.68 -12.17 16.83
C GLY A 50 -19.88 -12.47 15.92
N LEU A 51 -21.08 -12.03 16.29
CA LEU A 51 -22.32 -12.25 15.54
C LEU A 51 -22.66 -11.03 14.69
N PHE A 52 -23.38 -11.23 13.58
CA PHE A 52 -23.96 -10.11 12.85
C PHE A 52 -25.11 -9.48 13.62
N HIS A 53 -25.07 -8.15 13.81
CA HIS A 53 -26.04 -7.40 14.56
C HIS A 53 -27.47 -7.52 14.03
N ASP A 54 -27.61 -7.66 12.74
CA ASP A 54 -28.87 -7.58 12.01
C ASP A 54 -29.45 -8.94 11.61
N LEU A 55 -28.85 -10.04 12.12
CA LEU A 55 -29.21 -11.38 11.71
C LEU A 55 -29.47 -12.27 12.93
N ASP A 56 -30.71 -12.42 13.29
CA ASP A 56 -31.15 -13.16 14.49
C ASP A 56 -30.58 -14.59 14.66
N LYS A 57 -29.91 -15.14 13.67
CA LYS A 57 -29.38 -16.52 13.74
C LYS A 57 -28.13 -16.73 12.88
N LYS A 58 -27.51 -15.67 12.38
CA LYS A 58 -26.30 -15.80 11.56
C LYS A 58 -25.06 -15.56 12.41
N ARG A 59 -24.12 -16.48 12.33
CA ARG A 59 -22.86 -16.43 13.06
C ARG A 59 -21.72 -16.30 12.07
N LEU A 60 -20.73 -15.47 12.41
CA LEU A 60 -19.47 -15.49 11.73
C LEU A 60 -18.59 -16.54 12.39
N ILE A 61 -18.36 -17.65 11.71
CA ILE A 61 -17.46 -18.71 12.16
C ILE A 61 -16.32 -18.76 11.14
N GLY A 62 -15.10 -18.44 11.58
CA GLY A 62 -13.91 -18.45 10.73
C GLY A 62 -14.01 -17.56 9.48
N GLY A 63 -14.67 -16.42 9.56
CA GLY A 63 -14.88 -15.53 8.42
C GLY A 63 -16.03 -15.94 7.49
N THR A 64 -16.72 -17.04 7.75
CA THR A 64 -17.86 -17.52 6.95
C THR A 64 -19.18 -17.24 7.65
N VAL A 65 -20.17 -16.72 6.91
CA VAL A 65 -21.52 -16.49 7.43
C VAL A 65 -22.29 -17.79 7.47
N VAL A 66 -22.63 -18.26 8.66
CA VAL A 66 -23.46 -19.44 8.85
C VAL A 66 -24.89 -19.03 9.10
N THR A 67 -25.81 -19.51 8.27
CA THR A 67 -27.22 -19.12 8.27
C THR A 67 -28.15 -20.16 8.88
N SER A 68 -27.63 -21.32 9.20
CA SER A 68 -28.43 -22.42 9.79
C SER A 68 -27.93 -22.80 11.19
N ASN A 69 -28.83 -23.35 12.01
CA ASN A 69 -28.47 -23.86 13.33
C ASN A 69 -27.77 -25.23 13.26
N VAL A 70 -27.75 -25.85 12.06
CA VAL A 70 -27.09 -27.13 11.81
C VAL A 70 -25.91 -26.89 10.92
N ILE A 71 -24.71 -27.07 11.46
CA ILE A 71 -23.43 -26.95 10.74
C ILE A 71 -22.95 -28.37 10.50
N SER A 72 -22.64 -28.71 9.24
CA SER A 72 -21.98 -29.98 8.94
C SER A 72 -20.56 -30.00 9.52
N SER A 73 -20.05 -31.21 9.84
CA SER A 73 -18.66 -31.34 10.32
C SER A 73 -17.65 -30.70 9.36
N SER A 74 -17.85 -30.79 8.05
CA SER A 74 -17.00 -30.17 7.04
C SER A 74 -17.07 -28.64 7.05
N GLN A 75 -18.25 -28.06 7.26
CA GLN A 75 -18.42 -26.62 7.40
C GLN A 75 -17.78 -26.11 8.71
N LEU A 76 -17.90 -26.87 9.80
CA LEU A 76 -17.25 -26.54 11.06
C LEU A 76 -15.73 -26.59 10.93
N MET A 77 -15.17 -27.62 10.30
CA MET A 77 -13.73 -27.72 10.07
C MET A 77 -13.23 -26.60 9.17
N ALA A 78 -13.94 -26.29 8.09
CA ALA A 78 -13.59 -25.15 7.21
C ALA A 78 -13.65 -23.82 7.97
N ALA A 79 -14.61 -23.64 8.87
CA ALA A 79 -14.73 -22.45 9.70
C ALA A 79 -13.58 -22.34 10.71
N ILE A 80 -13.21 -23.45 11.36
CA ILE A 80 -12.06 -23.53 12.27
C ILE A 80 -10.76 -23.23 11.51
N ASP A 81 -10.57 -23.77 10.31
CA ASP A 81 -9.39 -23.52 9.51
C ASP A 81 -9.30 -22.04 9.08
N GLN A 82 -10.41 -21.36 8.89
CA GLN A 82 -10.42 -19.92 8.59
C GLN A 82 -10.07 -19.04 9.79
N THR A 83 -10.34 -19.48 11.03
CA THR A 83 -9.92 -18.77 12.25
C THR A 83 -8.47 -19.03 12.63
N ARG A 84 -7.84 -20.05 12.05
CA ARG A 84 -6.43 -20.35 12.27
C ARG A 84 -5.57 -19.55 11.34
N VAL A 85 -4.83 -18.63 11.92
CA VAL A 85 -3.83 -17.85 11.18
C VAL A 85 -2.61 -18.73 10.95
N ARG A 86 -2.21 -18.83 9.67
CA ARG A 86 -1.00 -19.54 9.24
C ARG A 86 -0.17 -18.63 8.37
N TRP A 87 1.11 -18.59 8.60
CA TRP A 87 2.00 -17.91 7.69
C TRP A 87 2.02 -18.63 6.33
N VAL A 88 1.91 -17.85 5.26
CA VAL A 88 2.01 -18.32 3.88
C VAL A 88 2.97 -17.42 3.10
N PRO A 89 3.74 -17.96 2.14
CA PRO A 89 4.63 -17.14 1.31
C PRO A 89 3.83 -16.16 0.44
N SER A 90 4.50 -15.09 0.01
CA SER A 90 3.95 -14.11 -0.93
C SER A 90 3.66 -14.73 -2.29
N ARG A 91 2.61 -14.21 -2.95
CA ARG A 91 2.31 -14.54 -4.35
C ARG A 91 3.36 -13.91 -5.28
N THR A 92 3.71 -12.66 -5.04
CA THR A 92 4.77 -11.95 -5.75
C THR A 92 6.13 -12.39 -5.22
N GLN A 93 7.06 -12.71 -6.13
CA GLN A 93 8.39 -13.19 -5.77
C GLN A 93 9.46 -12.09 -5.85
N LEU A 94 9.25 -11.14 -6.76
CA LEU A 94 10.20 -10.06 -7.01
C LEU A 94 9.48 -8.74 -7.26
N VAL A 95 9.98 -7.67 -6.67
CA VAL A 95 9.59 -6.30 -7.00
C VAL A 95 10.81 -5.60 -7.60
N LYS A 96 10.73 -5.25 -8.88
CA LYS A 96 11.67 -4.35 -9.53
C LYS A 96 11.15 -2.93 -9.40
N VAL A 97 11.95 -2.01 -8.91
CA VAL A 97 11.57 -0.61 -8.74
C VAL A 97 12.50 0.30 -9.53
N ASP A 98 11.91 1.29 -10.24
CA ASP A 98 12.72 2.28 -10.95
C ASP A 98 13.61 3.06 -9.98
N ALA A 99 14.92 2.92 -10.20
CA ALA A 99 15.95 3.46 -9.31
C ALA A 99 15.82 4.98 -9.12
N GLN A 100 15.52 5.73 -10.20
CA GLN A 100 15.40 7.17 -10.14
C GLN A 100 14.18 7.59 -9.31
N SER A 101 13.03 6.97 -9.54
CA SER A 101 11.78 7.31 -8.87
C SER A 101 11.86 7.05 -7.36
N ILE A 102 12.40 5.90 -6.96
CA ILE A 102 12.51 5.56 -5.54
C ILE A 102 13.61 6.39 -4.84
N ASN A 103 14.73 6.67 -5.51
CA ASN A 103 15.78 7.51 -4.96
C ASN A 103 15.30 8.95 -4.69
N ILE A 104 14.48 9.51 -5.57
CA ILE A 104 13.89 10.85 -5.35
C ILE A 104 12.89 10.84 -4.18
N PHE A 105 12.12 9.75 -4.02
CA PHE A 105 11.21 9.61 -2.90
C PHE A 105 11.97 9.52 -1.57
N GLN A 106 12.95 8.63 -1.46
CA GLN A 106 13.74 8.46 -0.24
C GLN A 106 14.60 9.69 0.10
N SER A 107 15.21 10.35 -0.91
CA SER A 107 16.05 11.52 -0.69
C SER A 107 15.27 12.69 -0.09
N PHE A 108 14.01 12.87 -0.46
CA PHE A 108 13.17 13.89 0.13
C PHE A 108 12.93 13.65 1.63
N VAL A 109 12.62 12.40 2.01
CA VAL A 109 12.39 12.05 3.42
C VAL A 109 13.69 12.11 4.24
N ALA A 110 14.81 11.70 3.64
CA ALA A 110 16.12 11.82 4.25
C ALA A 110 16.50 13.29 4.52
N GLN A 111 16.20 14.23 3.60
CA GLN A 111 16.38 15.67 3.81
C GLN A 111 15.56 16.24 4.95
N MET A 112 14.46 15.57 5.32
CA MET A 112 13.62 15.91 6.48
C MET A 112 14.02 15.12 7.74
N ASP A 113 15.23 14.56 7.80
CA ASP A 113 15.76 13.75 8.91
C ASP A 113 14.83 12.59 9.30
N TRP A 114 14.07 12.05 8.37
CA TRP A 114 13.06 10.99 8.61
C TRP A 114 11.98 11.37 9.64
N LYS A 115 11.81 12.67 9.91
CA LYS A 115 10.81 13.19 10.86
C LYS A 115 9.44 13.37 10.22
N LEU A 116 9.34 13.22 8.92
CA LEU A 116 8.12 13.40 8.15
C LEU A 116 7.87 12.14 7.31
N GLN A 117 7.03 11.25 7.82
CA GLN A 117 6.70 10.03 7.11
C GLN A 117 5.83 10.31 5.87
N ARG A 118 6.07 9.55 4.82
CA ARG A 118 5.44 9.75 3.51
C ARG A 118 4.83 8.47 2.96
N TYR A 119 3.83 8.68 2.14
CA TYR A 119 3.10 7.66 1.38
C TYR A 119 3.18 7.97 -0.11
N ALA A 120 3.27 6.93 -0.93
CA ALA A 120 3.23 7.05 -2.38
C ALA A 120 2.48 5.88 -3.01
N VAL A 121 1.90 6.12 -4.18
CA VAL A 121 1.23 5.12 -5.03
C VAL A 121 2.23 4.62 -6.06
N LEU A 122 2.25 3.32 -6.28
CA LEU A 122 3.13 2.65 -7.22
C LEU A 122 2.36 2.26 -8.48
N TYR A 123 2.82 2.75 -9.63
CA TYR A 123 2.29 2.40 -10.94
C TYR A 123 3.30 1.54 -11.71
N GLY A 124 2.80 0.45 -12.30
CA GLY A 124 3.69 -0.51 -12.94
C GLY A 124 2.96 -1.61 -13.67
N LEU A 125 3.68 -2.69 -13.88
CA LEU A 125 3.23 -3.91 -14.53
C LEU A 125 3.40 -5.10 -13.57
N TYR A 126 2.60 -6.11 -13.77
CA TYR A 126 2.77 -7.41 -13.12
C TYR A 126 2.86 -8.49 -14.18
N ASP A 127 3.89 -9.29 -14.08
CA ASP A 127 4.10 -10.46 -14.92
C ASP A 127 3.65 -11.72 -14.16
N ASP A 128 2.55 -12.32 -14.63
CA ASP A 128 1.99 -13.54 -14.05
C ASP A 128 2.91 -14.76 -14.22
N ALA A 129 3.77 -14.77 -15.24
CA ALA A 129 4.64 -15.93 -15.51
C ALA A 129 5.83 -15.99 -14.54
N THR A 130 6.37 -14.83 -14.19
CA THR A 130 7.52 -14.71 -13.27
C THR A 130 7.12 -14.25 -11.88
N HIS A 131 5.85 -13.96 -11.64
CA HIS A 131 5.34 -13.36 -10.41
C HIS A 131 6.12 -12.10 -10.00
N THR A 132 6.47 -11.26 -10.98
CA THR A 132 7.28 -10.05 -10.80
C THR A 132 6.43 -8.80 -10.97
N ILE A 133 6.58 -7.86 -10.04
CA ILE A 133 6.11 -6.48 -10.17
C ILE A 133 7.25 -5.64 -10.76
N GLU A 134 6.95 -4.84 -11.79
CA GLU A 134 7.84 -3.78 -12.28
C GLU A 134 7.22 -2.42 -12.01
N VAL A 135 7.78 -1.69 -11.04
CA VAL A 135 7.31 -0.34 -10.64
C VAL A 135 8.02 0.70 -11.52
N HIS A 136 7.28 1.32 -12.43
CA HIS A 136 7.79 2.31 -13.38
C HIS A 136 7.65 3.75 -12.90
N ALA A 137 6.66 4.03 -12.04
CA ALA A 137 6.43 5.37 -11.52
C ALA A 137 5.98 5.34 -10.05
N VAL A 138 6.41 6.35 -9.29
CA VAL A 138 6.09 6.56 -7.88
C VAL A 138 5.40 7.92 -7.77
N TYR A 139 4.11 7.95 -7.44
CA TYR A 139 3.31 9.15 -7.29
C TYR A 139 3.07 9.47 -5.81
N GLU A 140 3.39 10.69 -5.41
CA GLU A 140 3.17 11.20 -4.06
C GLU A 140 1.89 12.05 -4.04
N PRO A 141 0.74 11.53 -3.53
CA PRO A 141 -0.48 12.31 -3.41
C PRO A 141 -0.40 13.33 -2.27
N GLU A 142 -1.40 14.21 -2.19
CA GLU A 142 -1.55 15.08 -1.05
C GLU A 142 -1.69 14.28 0.24
N GLN A 143 -0.95 14.70 1.28
CA GLN A 143 -0.90 13.98 2.54
C GLN A 143 -0.32 14.82 3.66
N HIS A 144 -0.72 14.51 4.88
CA HIS A 144 -0.03 14.94 6.09
C HIS A 144 0.92 13.85 6.56
N GLY A 145 2.08 14.25 7.06
CA GLY A 145 3.04 13.35 7.67
C GLY A 145 3.39 13.81 9.08
N SER A 146 3.67 12.86 9.97
CA SER A 146 4.24 13.06 11.29
C SER A 146 5.50 12.21 11.44
N THR A 147 6.09 12.19 12.63
CA THR A 147 7.26 11.35 12.90
C THR A 147 6.97 9.86 12.81
N TYR A 148 5.76 9.43 13.11
CA TYR A 148 5.41 8.00 13.17
C TYR A 148 4.36 7.58 12.15
N ALA A 149 3.69 8.55 11.51
CA ALA A 149 2.56 8.27 10.66
C ALA A 149 2.47 9.19 9.45
N PHE A 150 1.63 8.81 8.51
CA PHE A 150 1.18 9.63 7.40
C PHE A 150 -0.32 9.43 7.20
N ASP A 151 -1.01 10.46 6.76
CA ASP A 151 -2.43 10.41 6.43
C ASP A 151 -2.64 10.97 5.03
N PRO A 152 -2.98 10.10 4.04
CA PRO A 152 -3.34 10.55 2.70
C PRO A 152 -4.59 11.43 2.75
N LEU A 153 -4.52 12.59 2.11
CA LEU A 153 -5.63 13.50 1.93
C LEU A 153 -6.36 13.24 0.61
N PRO A 154 -7.59 13.78 0.44
CA PRO A 154 -8.21 13.83 -0.87
C PRO A 154 -7.33 14.59 -1.85
N ASP A 155 -6.91 13.93 -2.91
CA ASP A 155 -6.05 14.51 -3.95
C ASP A 155 -6.89 14.80 -5.19
N ALA A 156 -7.01 16.08 -5.54
CA ALA A 156 -7.77 16.53 -6.70
C ALA A 156 -7.21 16.02 -8.05
N HIS A 157 -5.96 15.62 -8.06
CA HIS A 157 -5.29 15.14 -9.28
C HIS A 157 -5.36 13.62 -9.45
N MET A 158 -5.79 12.85 -8.45
CA MET A 158 -5.71 11.39 -8.44
C MET A 158 -6.40 10.75 -9.65
N ASP A 159 -7.61 11.19 -10.00
CA ASP A 159 -8.34 10.64 -11.16
C ASP A 159 -7.60 10.87 -12.48
N LYS A 160 -6.96 12.02 -12.62
CA LYS A 160 -6.15 12.34 -13.80
C LYS A 160 -4.86 11.50 -13.82
N VAL A 161 -4.22 11.32 -12.69
CA VAL A 161 -3.02 10.48 -12.54
C VAL A 161 -3.32 9.03 -12.90
N GLU A 162 -4.45 8.49 -12.46
CA GLU A 162 -4.91 7.14 -12.84
C GLU A 162 -5.13 7.01 -14.36
N LYS A 163 -5.73 8.05 -14.99
CA LYS A 163 -5.91 8.08 -16.45
C LYS A 163 -4.56 8.13 -17.18
N ILE A 164 -3.59 8.92 -16.69
CA ILE A 164 -2.22 9.00 -17.25
C ILE A 164 -1.55 7.64 -17.15
N ALA A 165 -1.55 7.02 -15.99
CA ALA A 165 -0.96 5.70 -15.79
C ALA A 165 -1.57 4.68 -16.76
N LYS A 166 -2.90 4.63 -16.87
CA LYS A 166 -3.61 3.75 -17.80
C LYS A 166 -3.24 4.01 -19.27
N ALA A 167 -3.12 5.27 -19.68
CA ALA A 167 -2.72 5.65 -21.05
C ALA A 167 -1.27 5.24 -21.36
N LEU A 168 -0.40 5.22 -20.35
CA LEU A 168 0.95 4.67 -20.45
C LEU A 168 1.00 3.13 -20.46
N GLY A 169 -0.14 2.47 -20.26
CA GLY A 169 -0.23 1.01 -20.13
C GLY A 169 0.14 0.52 -18.74
N LEU A 170 0.22 1.40 -17.75
CA LEU A 170 0.53 1.07 -16.38
C LEU A 170 -0.76 0.90 -15.55
N ARG A 171 -0.66 0.13 -14.48
CA ARG A 171 -1.72 0.00 -13.48
C ARG A 171 -1.15 0.22 -12.08
N ARG A 172 -2.02 0.41 -11.12
CA ARG A 172 -1.63 0.42 -9.71
C ARG A 172 -1.20 -0.97 -9.31
N VAL A 173 0.03 -1.10 -8.78
CA VAL A 173 0.66 -2.37 -8.39
C VAL A 173 1.02 -2.41 -6.91
N GLY A 174 0.74 -1.34 -6.19
CA GLY A 174 0.97 -1.26 -4.76
C GLY A 174 1.17 0.16 -4.27
N VAL A 175 1.77 0.27 -3.12
CA VAL A 175 2.07 1.54 -2.45
C VAL A 175 3.46 1.50 -1.83
N ALA A 176 4.03 2.67 -1.60
CA ALA A 176 5.23 2.82 -0.78
C ALA A 176 4.92 3.65 0.45
N CYS A 177 5.61 3.40 1.53
CA CYS A 177 5.61 4.27 2.70
C CYS A 177 6.99 4.32 3.34
N THR A 178 7.22 5.38 4.11
CA THR A 178 8.41 5.49 4.94
C THR A 178 8.06 5.25 6.40
N HIS A 179 9.05 4.90 7.18
CA HIS A 179 8.94 4.81 8.63
C HIS A 179 10.26 5.23 9.30
N PRO A 180 10.26 5.66 10.58
CA PRO A 180 11.47 5.93 11.31
C PRO A 180 12.29 4.64 11.50
N MET A 181 13.55 4.80 11.91
CA MET A 181 14.38 3.65 12.27
C MET A 181 13.70 2.83 13.34
N ARG A 182 13.62 1.53 13.11
CA ARG A 182 13.07 0.54 14.05
C ARG A 182 13.90 -0.74 13.99
N ASP A 183 13.81 -1.54 15.04
CA ASP A 183 14.45 -2.85 15.05
C ASP A 183 13.66 -3.85 14.19
N PRO A 184 14.22 -4.34 13.09
CA PRO A 184 13.53 -5.27 12.20
C PRO A 184 13.25 -6.64 12.84
N GLU A 185 13.97 -7.02 13.90
CA GLU A 185 13.69 -8.26 14.62
C GLU A 185 12.40 -8.15 15.45
N HIS A 186 12.06 -6.93 15.90
CA HIS A 186 10.88 -6.67 16.70
C HIS A 186 9.65 -6.31 15.85
N ILE A 187 9.82 -5.47 14.82
CA ILE A 187 8.71 -4.98 14.00
C ILE A 187 9.05 -5.13 12.51
N LEU A 188 8.46 -6.11 11.84
CA LEU A 188 8.53 -6.23 10.37
C LEU A 188 7.65 -5.18 9.71
N LEU A 189 6.33 -5.24 9.96
CA LEU A 189 5.36 -4.21 9.61
C LEU A 189 4.58 -3.83 10.87
N ASN A 190 4.30 -2.55 11.03
CA ASN A 190 3.33 -2.13 12.02
C ASN A 190 1.89 -2.37 11.52
N TYR A 191 0.91 -2.27 12.41
CA TYR A 191 -0.49 -2.54 12.09
C TYR A 191 -1.04 -1.60 10.99
N ARG A 192 -0.57 -0.34 10.90
CA ARG A 192 -0.99 0.60 9.83
C ARG A 192 -0.46 0.19 8.48
N GLU A 193 0.78 -0.21 8.41
CA GLU A 193 1.43 -0.71 7.20
C GLU A 193 0.78 -2.02 6.75
N LEU A 194 0.49 -2.94 7.67
CA LEU A 194 -0.27 -4.15 7.39
C LEU A 194 -1.64 -3.83 6.79
N LEU A 195 -2.42 -2.97 7.45
CA LEU A 195 -3.76 -2.61 6.99
C LEU A 195 -3.72 -1.83 5.66
N LEU A 196 -2.68 -1.02 5.43
CA LEU A 196 -2.46 -0.33 4.17
C LEU A 196 -2.21 -1.33 3.04
N CYS A 197 -1.27 -2.25 3.22
CA CYS A 197 -0.96 -3.31 2.24
C CYS A 197 -2.21 -4.15 1.94
N THR A 198 -2.91 -4.58 2.98
CA THR A 198 -4.13 -5.38 2.86
C THR A 198 -5.24 -4.64 2.12
N LYS A 199 -5.41 -3.34 2.38
CA LYS A 199 -6.36 -2.47 1.67
C LYS A 199 -6.04 -2.39 0.18
N GLU A 200 -4.77 -2.22 -0.17
CA GLU A 200 -4.32 -2.16 -1.57
C GLU A 200 -4.59 -3.48 -2.29
N GLN A 201 -4.18 -4.60 -1.71
CA GLN A 201 -4.46 -5.93 -2.26
C GLN A 201 -5.98 -6.17 -2.40
N SER A 202 -6.77 -5.75 -1.42
CA SER A 202 -8.23 -5.88 -1.46
C SER A 202 -8.88 -5.13 -2.61
N ARG A 203 -8.29 -4.02 -3.07
CA ARG A 203 -8.86 -3.10 -4.08
C ARG A 203 -8.33 -3.34 -5.48
N TYR A 204 -7.04 -3.61 -5.61
CA TYR A 204 -6.34 -3.57 -6.90
C TYR A 204 -5.79 -4.93 -7.34
N GLY A 205 -5.77 -5.92 -6.45
CA GLY A 205 -5.36 -7.28 -6.75
C GLY A 205 -4.42 -7.86 -5.69
N ASP A 206 -4.51 -9.17 -5.50
CA ASP A 206 -3.73 -9.89 -4.48
C ASP A 206 -2.21 -9.82 -4.74
N GLU A 207 -1.80 -9.47 -5.96
CA GLU A 207 -0.40 -9.26 -6.34
C GLU A 207 0.18 -7.93 -5.87
N CYS A 208 -0.64 -6.95 -5.47
CA CYS A 208 -0.15 -5.66 -5.00
C CYS A 208 0.81 -5.80 -3.82
N ALA A 209 1.88 -4.99 -3.82
CA ALA A 209 2.89 -4.99 -2.78
C ALA A 209 2.97 -3.66 -2.03
N LEU A 210 3.48 -3.71 -0.82
CA LEU A 210 3.90 -2.55 -0.05
C LEU A 210 5.42 -2.46 -0.10
N LEU A 211 5.96 -1.30 -0.51
CA LEU A 211 7.37 -0.96 -0.31
C LEU A 211 7.51 -0.14 0.98
N THR A 212 8.40 -0.55 1.87
CA THR A 212 8.80 0.25 3.03
C THR A 212 10.20 0.80 2.80
N VAL A 213 10.39 2.09 3.06
CA VAL A 213 11.65 2.79 2.91
C VAL A 213 12.00 3.44 4.24
N ALA A 214 13.17 3.10 4.79
CA ALA A 214 13.56 3.54 6.12
C ALA A 214 15.08 3.66 6.27
N PRO A 215 15.55 4.46 7.24
CA PRO A 215 16.95 4.42 7.64
C PRO A 215 17.25 3.09 8.33
N ALA A 216 18.40 2.50 8.04
CA ALA A 216 18.92 1.31 8.69
C ALA A 216 20.32 1.57 9.25
N ALA A 217 20.63 0.95 10.38
CA ALA A 217 22.00 0.97 10.90
C ALA A 217 22.88 0.03 10.05
N MET A 218 24.09 0.47 9.71
CA MET A 218 25.07 -0.45 9.12
C MET A 218 25.41 -1.54 10.14
N PRO A 219 25.39 -2.81 9.74
CA PRO A 219 25.93 -3.85 10.61
C PRO A 219 27.39 -3.52 10.90
N SER A 220 27.75 -3.45 12.18
CA SER A 220 29.16 -3.30 12.60
C SER A 220 29.92 -4.50 12.05
N THR A 221 30.93 -4.24 11.24
CA THR A 221 31.85 -5.27 10.67
C THR A 221 32.76 -5.86 11.76
N GLU A 222 32.16 -6.52 12.73
CA GLU A 222 32.89 -7.37 13.68
C GLU A 222 32.15 -8.71 13.81
N SER A 223 32.30 -9.55 12.82
CA SER A 223 32.47 -11.01 12.93
C SER A 223 32.42 -11.64 11.54
N SER A 224 33.51 -12.26 11.18
CA SER A 224 33.66 -13.19 10.07
C SER A 224 32.61 -14.31 10.15
N GLY A 225 31.69 -14.37 9.20
CA GLY A 225 30.74 -15.47 9.09
C GLY A 225 29.76 -15.22 7.94
N ASN A 226 30.04 -15.88 6.81
CA ASN A 226 29.18 -15.89 5.60
C ASN A 226 27.72 -16.09 5.91
N THR A 227 26.93 -15.04 5.75
CA THR A 227 25.51 -15.16 5.33
C THR A 227 25.11 -13.82 4.71
N SER A 228 25.19 -13.76 3.38
CA SER A 228 24.64 -12.66 2.60
C SER A 228 23.12 -12.70 2.70
N ALA A 229 22.52 -11.75 3.41
CA ALA A 229 21.10 -11.48 3.33
C ALA A 229 20.80 -10.84 1.96
N PRO A 230 19.85 -11.37 1.17
CA PRO A 230 19.48 -10.79 -0.12
C PRO A 230 18.61 -9.57 0.12
N GLY A 231 19.06 -8.39 -0.31
CA GLY A 231 18.21 -7.19 -0.37
C GLY A 231 18.82 -5.86 0.05
N GLU A 232 20.14 -5.77 0.27
CA GLU A 232 20.77 -4.47 0.53
C GLU A 232 21.01 -3.70 -0.76
N LEU A 233 20.30 -2.60 -0.92
CA LEU A 233 20.54 -1.60 -1.95
C LEU A 233 21.64 -0.64 -1.46
N LEU A 234 22.88 -0.89 -1.88
CA LEU A 234 23.97 0.07 -1.70
C LEU A 234 23.79 1.21 -2.73
N THR A 235 23.44 2.39 -2.28
CA THR A 235 23.55 3.60 -3.12
C THR A 235 24.91 4.23 -2.93
N ASP A 236 25.76 4.20 -3.97
CA ASP A 236 26.98 4.99 -4.05
C ASP A 236 26.65 6.49 -4.08
N SER A 237 26.59 7.12 -2.93
CA SER A 237 26.56 8.57 -2.76
C SER A 237 27.15 8.94 -1.39
N ALA A 238 28.37 8.46 -1.11
CA ALA A 238 29.16 8.97 -0.01
C ALA A 238 30.11 10.05 -0.54
N ALA A 239 29.67 11.32 -0.46
CA ALA A 239 30.60 12.43 -0.51
C ALA A 239 31.40 12.41 0.80
N ALA A 240 32.66 12.01 0.72
CA ALA A 240 33.59 12.00 1.84
C ALA A 240 33.83 13.44 2.34
N VAL A 241 33.40 13.73 3.55
CA VAL A 241 33.89 14.85 4.36
C VAL A 241 34.65 14.28 5.54
N SER A 242 35.95 14.50 5.55
CA SER A 242 36.88 14.09 6.60
C SER A 242 36.66 14.89 7.88
N GLY A 243 36.43 14.19 8.99
CA GLY A 243 36.37 14.77 10.33
C GLY A 243 35.99 13.71 11.36
N ALA A 244 36.96 13.29 12.17
CA ALA A 244 36.87 12.15 13.08
C ALA A 244 35.83 12.31 14.19
N THR A 245 34.72 11.64 14.02
CA THR A 245 33.86 11.03 15.04
C THR A 245 33.24 9.80 14.38
N ARG A 246 33.14 8.67 15.08
CA ARG A 246 32.48 7.46 14.56
C ARG A 246 31.01 7.75 14.31
N GLU A 247 30.73 8.37 13.16
CA GLU A 247 29.36 8.51 12.66
C GLU A 247 28.94 7.15 12.13
N SER A 248 27.92 6.59 12.75
CA SER A 248 27.22 5.43 12.20
C SER A 248 26.68 5.83 10.82
N THR A 249 27.23 5.25 9.77
CA THR A 249 26.75 5.50 8.41
C THR A 249 25.33 4.97 8.31
N ILE A 250 24.37 5.89 8.15
CA ILE A 250 22.96 5.52 7.96
C ILE A 250 22.81 5.09 6.51
N VAL A 251 22.36 3.86 6.32
CA VAL A 251 22.00 3.30 5.01
C VAL A 251 20.48 3.38 4.86
N VAL A 252 19.99 3.53 3.63
CA VAL A 252 18.55 3.45 3.38
C VAL A 252 18.19 2.03 2.97
N SER A 253 17.30 1.42 3.72
CA SER A 253 16.71 0.12 3.42
C SER A 253 15.41 0.29 2.64
N CYS A 254 15.25 -0.48 1.57
CA CYS A 254 14.01 -0.58 0.80
C CYS A 254 13.58 -2.05 0.80
N GLN A 255 12.44 -2.34 1.41
CA GLN A 255 11.92 -3.70 1.57
C GLN A 255 10.52 -3.78 0.96
N ALA A 256 10.15 -4.96 0.44
CA ALA A 256 8.83 -5.21 -0.12
C ALA A 256 8.09 -6.30 0.64
N TRP A 257 6.78 -6.11 0.76
CA TRP A 257 5.91 -6.93 1.59
C TRP A 257 4.59 -7.23 0.89
N GLN A 258 4.04 -8.37 1.20
CA GLN A 258 2.67 -8.74 0.87
C GLN A 258 1.96 -9.29 2.10
N THR A 259 0.64 -9.11 2.19
CA THR A 259 -0.15 -9.76 3.22
C THR A 259 -0.80 -11.03 2.67
N SER A 260 -1.03 -11.99 3.56
CA SER A 260 -1.61 -13.28 3.18
C SER A 260 -3.04 -13.11 2.62
N PRO A 261 -3.50 -14.01 1.73
CA PRO A 261 -4.88 -14.02 1.25
C PRO A 261 -5.92 -14.09 2.39
N GLN A 262 -5.57 -14.77 3.50
CA GLN A 262 -6.40 -14.81 4.70
C GLN A 262 -6.51 -13.42 5.34
N CYS A 263 -5.41 -12.66 5.42
CA CYS A 263 -5.43 -11.28 5.92
C CYS A 263 -6.36 -10.40 5.09
N VAL A 264 -6.26 -10.47 3.76
CA VAL A 264 -7.15 -9.74 2.83
C VAL A 264 -8.62 -10.14 3.02
N HIS A 265 -8.89 -11.42 3.23
CA HIS A 265 -10.25 -11.92 3.49
C HIS A 265 -10.80 -11.38 4.82
N LEU A 266 -10.03 -11.47 5.90
CA LEU A 266 -10.41 -10.94 7.23
C LEU A 266 -10.62 -9.43 7.19
N TYR A 267 -9.81 -8.69 6.43
CA TYR A 267 -10.00 -7.26 6.23
C TYR A 267 -11.31 -6.94 5.50
N ARG A 268 -11.63 -7.68 4.43
CA ARG A 268 -12.91 -7.52 3.68
C ARG A 268 -14.14 -7.81 4.54
N LEU A 269 -13.99 -8.67 5.52
CA LEU A 269 -15.04 -8.98 6.50
C LEU A 269 -15.13 -7.94 7.63
N GLY A 270 -14.19 -6.99 7.74
CA GLY A 270 -14.14 -6.02 8.82
C GLY A 270 -13.67 -6.62 10.16
N VAL A 271 -13.03 -7.79 10.12
CA VAL A 271 -12.45 -8.43 11.32
C VAL A 271 -11.19 -7.71 11.79
N LEU A 272 -10.33 -7.29 10.84
CA LEU A 272 -9.11 -6.57 11.16
C LEU A 272 -9.42 -5.09 11.44
N GLN A 273 -8.95 -4.59 12.57
CA GLN A 273 -9.19 -3.26 13.07
C GLN A 273 -7.88 -2.61 13.53
N LYS A 274 -7.91 -1.28 13.64
CA LYS A 274 -6.82 -0.54 14.27
C LYS A 274 -6.87 -0.80 15.79
N PRO A 275 -5.72 -0.98 16.46
CA PRO A 275 -5.70 -1.03 17.89
C PRO A 275 -6.20 0.30 18.51
N PRO A 276 -6.73 0.27 19.73
CA PRO A 276 -7.01 1.49 20.48
C PRO A 276 -5.72 2.27 20.72
N GLY A 277 -5.78 3.62 20.77
CA GLY A 277 -4.61 4.47 21.01
C GLY A 277 -4.11 5.25 19.78
N GLY A 278 -4.61 4.97 18.59
CA GLY A 278 -4.30 5.79 17.41
C GLY A 278 -2.82 5.85 17.08
N GLU A 279 -2.25 7.07 16.92
CA GLU A 279 -0.83 7.27 16.58
C GLU A 279 0.10 6.97 17.78
N GLU A 280 -0.38 7.11 19.01
CA GLU A 280 0.40 6.78 20.22
C GLU A 280 0.77 5.30 20.26
N ALA A 281 -0.12 4.42 19.78
CA ALA A 281 0.16 3.00 19.68
C ALA A 281 1.33 2.64 18.72
N LEU A 282 1.73 3.56 17.82
CA LEU A 282 2.89 3.35 16.94
C LEU A 282 4.22 3.64 17.64
N GLN A 283 4.20 4.34 18.77
CA GLN A 283 5.40 4.66 19.56
C GLN A 283 5.78 3.50 20.49
N ASP A 284 4.82 2.64 20.82
CA ASP A 284 5.04 1.41 21.58
C ASP A 284 5.25 0.24 20.61
N ALA A 285 6.44 -0.38 20.68
CA ALA A 285 6.83 -1.47 19.80
C ALA A 285 5.89 -2.69 19.89
N GLU A 286 5.39 -3.00 21.10
CA GLU A 286 4.48 -4.13 21.30
C GLU A 286 3.10 -3.86 20.68
N GLN A 287 2.56 -2.66 20.84
CA GLN A 287 1.27 -2.27 20.26
C GLN A 287 1.38 -2.06 18.76
N ALA A 288 2.48 -1.48 18.28
CA ALA A 288 2.71 -1.22 16.86
C ALA A 288 2.71 -2.51 16.02
N ARG A 289 3.25 -3.61 16.55
CA ARG A 289 3.32 -4.89 15.85
C ARG A 289 2.06 -5.75 15.94
N GLN A 290 1.03 -5.30 16.64
CA GLN A 290 -0.20 -6.06 16.82
C GLN A 290 -1.36 -5.43 16.06
N VAL A 291 -2.09 -6.24 15.29
CA VAL A 291 -3.37 -5.85 14.70
C VAL A 291 -4.50 -6.36 15.59
N HIS A 292 -5.47 -5.48 15.85
CA HIS A 292 -6.65 -5.85 16.62
C HIS A 292 -7.66 -6.58 15.74
N CYS A 293 -8.28 -7.62 16.28
CA CYS A 293 -9.28 -8.44 15.60
C CYS A 293 -10.61 -8.37 16.34
N ALA A 294 -11.71 -8.14 15.61
CA ALA A 294 -13.06 -8.12 16.19
C ALA A 294 -13.51 -9.47 16.75
N MET A 295 -12.77 -10.54 16.49
CA MET A 295 -13.00 -11.87 17.01
C MET A 295 -11.65 -12.53 17.31
N PRO A 296 -11.61 -13.44 18.30
CA PRO A 296 -10.38 -14.18 18.60
C PRO A 296 -9.95 -15.05 17.43
N LEU A 297 -8.67 -15.02 17.11
CA LEU A 297 -8.03 -15.87 16.11
C LEU A 297 -6.99 -16.78 16.80
N GLU A 298 -6.82 -17.98 16.29
CA GLU A 298 -5.79 -18.92 16.72
C GLU A 298 -4.58 -18.80 15.79
N VAL A 299 -3.37 -18.75 16.35
CA VAL A 299 -2.14 -18.81 15.54
C VAL A 299 -1.64 -20.25 15.51
N ALA A 300 -1.56 -20.84 14.32
CA ALA A 300 -1.00 -22.16 14.11
C ALA A 300 0.45 -22.05 13.66
N GLN A 301 1.38 -22.57 14.45
CA GLN A 301 2.78 -22.66 14.09
C GLN A 301 3.25 -24.10 14.11
N THR A 302 4.28 -24.39 13.31
CA THR A 302 4.95 -25.70 13.33
C THR A 302 6.19 -25.57 14.21
N GLU A 303 6.22 -26.32 15.29
CA GLU A 303 7.41 -26.45 16.12
C GLU A 303 8.12 -27.77 15.80
N THR A 304 9.44 -27.76 15.82
CA THR A 304 10.24 -28.98 15.70
C THR A 304 10.68 -29.39 17.11
N ASP A 305 10.29 -30.57 17.52
CA ASP A 305 10.70 -31.10 18.82
C ASP A 305 12.20 -31.44 18.83
N PRO A 306 12.80 -31.68 20.01
CA PRO A 306 14.23 -32.07 20.11
C PRO A 306 14.59 -33.33 19.34
N SER A 307 13.60 -34.16 18.97
CA SER A 307 13.79 -35.37 18.17
C SER A 307 13.69 -35.13 16.65
N GLY A 308 13.47 -33.88 16.21
CA GLY A 308 13.36 -33.51 14.81
C GLY A 308 11.95 -33.69 14.20
N HIS A 309 10.96 -34.10 14.99
CA HIS A 309 9.59 -34.24 14.50
C HIS A 309 8.87 -32.89 14.49
N ARG A 310 8.15 -32.61 13.40
CA ARG A 310 7.33 -31.40 13.27
C ARG A 310 6.00 -31.61 13.98
N ARG A 311 5.72 -30.72 14.93
CA ARG A 311 4.45 -30.70 15.67
C ARG A 311 3.71 -29.42 15.39
N PHE A 312 2.41 -29.51 15.09
CA PHE A 312 1.56 -28.34 15.03
C PHE A 312 1.17 -27.91 16.44
N VAL A 313 1.47 -26.66 16.76
CA VAL A 313 1.07 -26.04 18.03
C VAL A 313 0.17 -24.86 17.70
N THR A 314 -1.00 -24.83 18.30
CA THR A 314 -1.91 -23.69 18.26
C THR A 314 -1.75 -22.87 19.52
N LYS A 315 -1.53 -21.56 19.37
CA LYS A 315 -1.58 -20.62 20.51
C LYS A 315 -3.04 -20.39 20.90
N SER A 316 -3.25 -20.04 22.17
CA SER A 316 -4.58 -19.67 22.66
C SER A 316 -5.19 -18.58 21.78
N PRO A 317 -6.52 -18.61 21.54
CA PRO A 317 -7.20 -17.59 20.77
C PRO A 317 -6.96 -16.20 21.33
N SER A 318 -6.62 -15.24 20.49
CA SER A 318 -6.37 -13.84 20.87
C SER A 318 -7.08 -12.90 19.90
N THR A 319 -7.45 -11.74 20.41
CA THR A 319 -7.93 -10.59 19.61
C THR A 319 -6.80 -9.68 19.16
N GLU A 320 -5.58 -9.92 19.61
CA GLU A 320 -4.37 -9.20 19.23
C GLU A 320 -3.40 -10.17 18.57
N ILE A 321 -3.16 -9.95 17.28
CA ILE A 321 -2.33 -10.83 16.46
C ILE A 321 -1.13 -10.06 15.95
N ASP A 322 0.06 -10.62 16.16
CA ASP A 322 1.30 -10.07 15.62
C ASP A 322 1.25 -10.03 14.08
N THR A 323 1.57 -8.89 13.51
CA THR A 323 1.53 -8.62 12.06
C THR A 323 2.38 -9.59 11.26
N ARG A 324 3.46 -10.16 11.84
CA ARG A 324 4.34 -11.15 11.21
C ARG A 324 3.60 -12.39 10.69
N TRP A 325 2.49 -12.75 11.30
CA TRP A 325 1.72 -13.92 10.89
C TRP A 325 0.95 -13.72 9.58
N PHE A 326 0.75 -12.47 9.20
CA PHE A 326 0.05 -12.09 7.99
C PHE A 326 0.97 -11.59 6.88
N THR A 327 2.27 -11.37 7.17
CA THR A 327 3.19 -10.72 6.25
C THR A 327 4.20 -11.68 5.65
N SER A 328 4.54 -11.46 4.39
CA SER A 328 5.61 -12.14 3.68
C SER A 328 6.52 -11.13 3.01
N TYR A 329 7.80 -11.37 3.13
CA TYR A 329 8.84 -10.59 2.47
C TYR A 329 8.93 -10.94 0.98
N ILE A 330 9.21 -9.93 0.16
CA ILE A 330 9.44 -10.06 -1.28
C ILE A 330 10.81 -9.47 -1.61
N ALA A 331 11.58 -10.15 -2.45
CA ALA A 331 12.86 -9.63 -2.93
C ALA A 331 12.67 -8.32 -3.71
N VAL A 332 13.59 -7.37 -3.52
CA VAL A 332 13.58 -6.06 -4.20
C VAL A 332 14.83 -5.94 -5.08
N GLN A 333 14.63 -5.44 -6.29
CA GLN A 333 15.70 -5.15 -7.24
C GLN A 333 15.45 -3.77 -7.86
N GLN A 334 16.51 -2.99 -8.05
CA GLN A 334 16.44 -1.77 -8.85
C GLN A 334 16.54 -2.08 -10.34
N PHE A 335 15.85 -1.28 -11.14
CA PHE A 335 15.99 -1.26 -12.58
C PHE A 335 15.82 0.18 -13.11
N VAL A 336 16.05 0.37 -14.39
CA VAL A 336 15.77 1.63 -15.09
C VAL A 336 14.52 1.43 -15.93
N SER A 337 13.48 2.20 -15.64
CA SER A 337 12.21 2.11 -16.38
C SER A 337 12.40 2.45 -17.86
N PRO A 338 12.00 1.58 -18.79
CA PRO A 338 12.01 1.89 -20.21
C PRO A 338 10.82 2.76 -20.64
N ILE A 339 9.76 2.83 -19.84
CA ILE A 339 8.49 3.47 -20.19
C ILE A 339 8.54 4.96 -19.86
N VAL A 340 8.78 5.29 -18.59
CA VAL A 340 8.83 6.67 -18.11
C VAL A 340 9.96 6.85 -17.11
N ARG A 341 10.38 8.10 -16.96
CA ARG A 341 11.31 8.56 -15.91
C ARG A 341 10.54 9.18 -14.77
N GLY A 342 11.19 9.43 -13.65
CA GLY A 342 10.59 10.07 -12.48
C GLY A 342 11.40 11.26 -11.97
N ALA A 343 12.10 11.99 -12.84
CA ALA A 343 13.06 13.03 -12.45
C ALA A 343 12.43 14.39 -12.16
N PHE A 344 11.26 14.68 -12.72
CA PHE A 344 10.63 15.99 -12.55
C PHE A 344 10.08 16.19 -11.14
N MET A 345 9.86 17.45 -10.77
CA MET A 345 9.34 17.83 -9.44
C MET A 345 7.94 17.24 -9.18
N ARG A 346 7.67 16.93 -7.91
CA ARG A 346 6.35 16.47 -7.46
C ARG A 346 5.42 17.65 -7.24
N LEU A 347 4.11 17.44 -7.45
CA LEU A 347 3.10 18.49 -7.27
C LEU A 347 2.91 18.88 -5.80
N SER A 348 2.94 17.90 -4.91
CA SER A 348 2.62 18.08 -3.49
C SER A 348 3.77 17.59 -2.61
N ARG A 349 4.63 18.54 -2.19
CA ARG A 349 5.65 18.28 -1.16
C ARG A 349 5.65 19.37 -0.13
N PRO A 350 5.60 19.07 1.17
CA PRO A 350 5.63 20.09 2.22
C PRO A 350 6.92 20.89 2.16
N GLY A 351 6.79 22.21 2.35
CA GLY A 351 7.92 23.14 2.28
C GLY A 351 8.45 23.45 0.87
N MET A 352 7.87 22.86 -0.17
CA MET A 352 8.22 23.13 -1.56
C MET A 352 7.04 23.78 -2.30
N PRO A 353 7.28 24.82 -3.11
CA PRO A 353 6.24 25.37 -3.97
C PRO A 353 5.88 24.33 -5.05
N PRO A 354 4.61 24.30 -5.51
CA PRO A 354 4.24 23.47 -6.65
C PRO A 354 5.05 23.84 -7.89
N PRO A 355 5.29 22.89 -8.80
CA PRO A 355 6.01 23.16 -10.04
C PRO A 355 5.34 24.28 -10.85
N ALA A 356 6.15 25.20 -11.37
CA ALA A 356 5.72 26.25 -12.27
C ALA A 356 6.30 26.03 -13.69
N LEU A 357 5.84 26.80 -14.65
CA LEU A 357 6.32 26.72 -16.04
C LEU A 357 7.85 26.89 -16.14
N GLN A 358 8.44 27.74 -15.29
CA GLN A 358 9.89 27.92 -15.22
C GLN A 358 10.63 26.63 -14.82
N ASN A 359 10.04 25.82 -13.94
CA ASN A 359 10.63 24.52 -13.58
C ASN A 359 10.59 23.55 -14.76
N LEU A 360 9.50 23.56 -15.53
CA LEU A 360 9.40 22.78 -16.76
C LEU A 360 10.43 23.25 -17.80
N ARG A 361 10.58 24.56 -17.99
CA ARG A 361 11.60 25.16 -18.88
C ARG A 361 13.02 24.72 -18.49
N ASN A 362 13.35 24.81 -17.21
CA ASN A 362 14.65 24.37 -16.69
C ASN A 362 14.86 22.87 -16.91
N TYR A 363 13.83 22.05 -16.65
CA TYR A 363 13.87 20.62 -16.89
C TYR A 363 14.08 20.26 -18.36
N MET A 364 13.36 20.91 -19.27
CA MET A 364 13.47 20.66 -20.72
C MET A 364 14.83 21.09 -21.28
N ASN A 365 15.44 22.12 -20.71
CA ASN A 365 16.71 22.68 -21.16
C ASN A 365 17.95 22.20 -20.38
N ASP A 366 17.75 21.23 -19.47
CA ASP A 366 18.84 20.65 -18.66
C ASP A 366 19.93 20.07 -19.60
N PRO A 367 21.21 20.47 -19.44
CA PRO A 367 22.33 19.94 -20.22
C PRO A 367 22.39 18.40 -20.27
N LYS A 368 21.96 17.72 -19.20
CA LYS A 368 21.89 16.26 -19.14
C LYS A 368 20.87 15.65 -20.14
N ARG A 369 19.97 16.48 -20.67
CA ARG A 369 18.98 16.10 -21.68
C ARG A 369 19.29 16.60 -23.08
N LYS A 370 20.49 17.21 -23.26
CA LYS A 370 20.97 17.66 -24.57
C LYS A 370 21.04 16.45 -25.52
N GLY A 371 20.39 16.56 -26.68
CA GLY A 371 20.30 15.46 -27.65
C GLY A 371 19.09 14.57 -27.54
N MET A 372 18.31 14.63 -26.43
CA MET A 372 17.03 13.94 -26.33
C MET A 372 15.98 14.63 -27.20
N SER A 373 15.16 13.83 -27.89
CA SER A 373 13.98 14.31 -28.60
C SER A 373 12.94 14.88 -27.61
N PHE A 374 11.97 15.63 -28.12
CA PHE A 374 10.84 16.09 -27.31
C PHE A 374 10.09 14.91 -26.67
N ALA A 375 9.83 13.86 -27.45
CA ALA A 375 9.17 12.65 -26.97
C ALA A 375 9.88 12.01 -25.78
N GLU A 376 11.20 11.94 -25.80
CA GLU A 376 12.00 11.43 -24.70
C GLU A 376 12.00 12.36 -23.48
N ARG A 377 11.95 13.68 -23.68
CA ARG A 377 11.91 14.65 -22.57
C ARG A 377 10.58 14.65 -21.84
N ILE A 378 9.45 14.53 -22.55
CA ILE A 378 8.14 14.43 -21.92
C ILE A 378 7.84 13.05 -21.36
N ALA A 379 8.66 12.03 -21.66
CA ALA A 379 8.54 10.70 -21.09
C ALA A 379 9.04 10.64 -19.64
N ASP A 380 8.57 11.59 -18.85
CA ASP A 380 8.71 11.62 -17.39
C ASP A 380 7.32 11.66 -16.78
N PHE A 381 7.04 10.75 -15.85
CA PHE A 381 5.70 10.62 -15.27
C PHE A 381 5.19 11.93 -14.67
N HIS A 382 6.05 12.64 -13.94
CA HIS A 382 5.68 13.89 -13.28
C HIS A 382 5.61 15.09 -14.22
N VAL A 383 6.36 15.07 -15.35
CA VAL A 383 6.14 16.03 -16.45
C VAL A 383 4.76 15.84 -17.05
N LEU A 384 4.35 14.59 -17.32
CA LEU A 384 3.00 14.31 -17.84
C LEU A 384 1.92 14.72 -16.84
N VAL A 385 2.11 14.40 -15.56
CA VAL A 385 1.17 14.84 -14.51
C VAL A 385 1.07 16.37 -14.49
N TYR A 386 2.19 17.11 -14.50
CA TYR A 386 2.20 18.55 -14.53
C TYR A 386 1.50 19.11 -15.79
N LEU A 387 1.90 18.65 -16.97
CA LEU A 387 1.32 19.10 -18.23
C LEU A 387 -0.21 18.88 -18.28
N LEU A 388 -0.65 17.69 -17.88
CA LEU A 388 -2.03 17.26 -18.03
C LEU A 388 -2.94 17.71 -16.88
N THR A 389 -2.39 18.27 -15.82
CA THR A 389 -3.16 18.88 -14.74
C THR A 389 -3.17 20.40 -14.79
N GLN A 390 -2.12 21.04 -15.37
CA GLN A 390 -1.96 22.47 -15.32
C GLN A 390 -2.12 23.17 -16.68
N ILE A 391 -1.84 22.49 -17.79
CA ILE A 391 -1.77 23.10 -19.12
C ILE A 391 -2.78 22.47 -20.07
N PHE A 392 -2.72 21.16 -20.25
CA PHE A 392 -3.54 20.39 -21.17
C PHE A 392 -4.56 19.58 -20.36
N THR A 393 -5.85 19.94 -20.46
CA THR A 393 -6.85 19.38 -19.54
C THR A 393 -7.77 18.35 -20.17
N THR A 394 -7.77 18.24 -21.50
CA THR A 394 -8.66 17.34 -22.24
C THR A 394 -8.16 15.90 -22.29
N ASP A 395 -9.08 14.95 -22.50
CA ASP A 395 -8.72 13.54 -22.63
C ASP A 395 -8.03 13.21 -23.96
N ASP A 396 -8.20 14.05 -25.01
CA ASP A 396 -7.50 13.90 -26.30
C ASP A 396 -6.03 14.26 -26.15
N GLU A 397 -5.75 15.41 -25.54
CA GLU A 397 -4.38 15.84 -25.20
C GLU A 397 -3.67 14.79 -24.33
N LEU A 398 -4.37 14.23 -23.36
CA LEU A 398 -3.83 13.15 -22.52
C LEU A 398 -3.44 11.93 -23.38
N ARG A 399 -4.33 11.50 -24.27
CA ARG A 399 -4.05 10.33 -25.13
C ARG A 399 -2.86 10.59 -26.05
N ALA A 400 -2.81 11.74 -26.68
CA ALA A 400 -1.72 12.11 -27.59
C ALA A 400 -0.37 12.17 -26.86
N LEU A 401 -0.25 12.94 -25.77
CA LEU A 401 1.00 13.09 -25.03
C LEU A 401 1.48 11.79 -24.37
N CYS A 402 0.57 11.02 -23.78
CA CYS A 402 0.93 9.71 -23.21
C CYS A 402 1.33 8.69 -24.27
N SER A 403 0.70 8.72 -25.45
CA SER A 403 1.10 7.86 -26.58
C SER A 403 2.54 8.17 -27.02
N VAL A 404 2.87 9.44 -27.21
CA VAL A 404 4.23 9.89 -27.56
C VAL A 404 5.24 9.53 -26.47
N ALA A 405 4.89 9.76 -25.21
CA ALA A 405 5.77 9.41 -24.10
C ALA A 405 6.03 7.89 -24.01
N ARG A 406 5.03 7.07 -24.33
CA ARG A 406 5.14 5.60 -24.31
C ARG A 406 5.93 5.07 -25.52
N THR A 407 5.62 5.56 -26.73
CA THR A 407 6.20 5.03 -27.98
C THR A 407 7.53 5.66 -28.34
N LYS A 408 7.85 6.84 -27.75
CA LYS A 408 8.96 7.72 -28.12
C LYS A 408 8.89 8.23 -29.58
N MET A 409 7.72 8.11 -30.21
CA MET A 409 7.48 8.54 -31.60
C MET A 409 6.59 9.77 -31.61
N MET A 410 7.01 10.79 -32.35
CA MET A 410 6.21 12.00 -32.55
C MET A 410 5.07 11.74 -33.51
N THR A 411 3.88 12.21 -33.15
CA THR A 411 2.71 12.30 -34.04
C THR A 411 2.53 13.74 -34.49
N GLU A 412 1.79 13.97 -35.59
CA GLU A 412 1.47 15.31 -36.09
C GLU A 412 0.74 16.15 -35.04
N GLU A 413 -0.23 15.52 -34.34
CA GLU A 413 -0.95 16.15 -33.24
C GLU A 413 -0.03 16.55 -32.09
N ALA A 414 0.90 15.69 -31.71
CA ALA A 414 1.85 16.00 -30.65
C ALA A 414 2.87 17.08 -31.04
N ALA A 415 3.16 17.25 -32.32
CA ALA A 415 3.99 18.34 -32.82
C ALA A 415 3.32 19.71 -32.58
N ASN A 416 2.01 19.80 -32.67
CA ASN A 416 1.25 21.00 -32.34
C ASN A 416 1.36 21.33 -30.84
N TYR A 417 1.22 20.32 -29.95
CA TYR A 417 1.41 20.52 -28.51
C TYR A 417 2.85 20.90 -28.15
N GLN A 418 3.84 20.35 -28.87
CA GLN A 418 5.23 20.78 -28.75
C GLN A 418 5.39 22.25 -29.10
N ALA A 419 4.81 22.70 -30.20
CA ALA A 419 4.92 24.12 -30.63
C ALA A 419 4.27 25.06 -29.60
N ILE A 420 3.12 24.71 -29.06
CA ILE A 420 2.44 25.45 -27.98
C ILE A 420 3.35 25.56 -26.75
N LEU A 421 3.91 24.44 -26.28
CA LEU A 421 4.80 24.43 -25.12
C LEU A 421 6.05 25.24 -25.33
N LEU A 422 6.66 25.14 -26.50
CA LEU A 422 7.85 25.95 -26.83
C LEU A 422 7.51 27.44 -26.86
N GLY A 423 6.36 27.82 -27.40
CA GLY A 423 5.87 29.19 -27.37
C GLY A 423 5.70 29.72 -25.95
N MET A 424 5.05 28.96 -25.08
CA MET A 424 4.85 29.30 -23.64
C MET A 424 6.16 29.39 -22.87
N MET A 425 7.16 28.59 -23.22
CA MET A 425 8.47 28.60 -22.57
C MET A 425 9.41 29.68 -23.11
N SER A 426 9.09 30.31 -24.23
CA SER A 426 9.91 31.38 -24.83
C SER A 426 9.60 32.77 -24.26
N THR A 427 8.41 32.91 -23.70
CA THR A 427 7.97 34.09 -22.94
C THR A 427 8.47 34.03 -21.51
#